data_c68116d154fc72314f46a18975679a6d
#
_entry.id   c68116d154fc72314f46a18975679a6d
#
_cell.length_a   1.000
_cell.length_b   1.000
_cell.length_c   1.000
_cell.angle_alpha   90.00
_cell.angle_beta   90.00
_cell.angle_gamma   90.00
#
_symmetry.space_group_name_H-M   'P 1'
#
loop_
_entity.id
_entity.type
_entity.pdbx_description
1 polymer ?
#
loop_
_entity_poly.entity_id
_entity_poly.type
_entity_poly.pdbx_seq_one_letter_code
_entity_poly.pdbx_strand_id
1 'polypeptide(L)'
;MVYLQNASITNENKVVLSNVNFEVASGDFVFLIGKTGAGKSSLLKVLYGDLSLNNGTGSIVGYALEKLEEREIPSLRRKLGVVFQDFKLLPDRTVFENLALVLRATGWKDKVKIKNRVNEVLQMVNVASDLNKFPFELSGGEQQRIAIARSLLNHPELIIADEPTGNLDPETSQEIMLLFKELHKGGISIIMATHDYNMILKFPGKIFQCSEGRLQEVIAKK
;
A
#
# COMPACT_ATOMS: atom_id res chain seq x y z
N MET A 1 5.49 -8.78 11.62
CA MET A 1 4.83 -7.59 11.02
C MET A 1 3.40 -7.92 10.57
N VAL A 2 3.23 -8.87 9.64
CA VAL A 2 1.93 -9.42 9.24
C VAL A 2 1.93 -10.92 9.44
N TYR A 3 0.83 -11.45 9.96
CA TYR A 3 0.64 -12.88 10.16
C TYR A 3 -0.82 -13.24 9.91
N LEU A 4 -1.08 -14.24 9.07
CA LEU A 4 -2.40 -14.86 8.88
C LEU A 4 -2.24 -16.37 9.00
N GLN A 5 -3.16 -17.03 9.69
CA GLN A 5 -3.20 -18.48 9.87
C GLN A 5 -4.60 -19.03 9.60
N ASN A 6 -4.67 -19.99 8.70
CA ASN A 6 -5.92 -20.65 8.27
C ASN A 6 -7.03 -19.65 7.92
N ALA A 7 -6.63 -18.47 7.40
CA ALA A 7 -7.54 -17.36 7.13
C ALA A 7 -8.35 -17.60 5.87
N SER A 8 -9.63 -17.19 5.89
CA SER A 8 -10.48 -17.15 4.70
C SER A 8 -10.82 -15.69 4.37
N ILE A 9 -10.52 -15.27 3.17
CA ILE A 9 -10.80 -13.93 2.67
C ILE A 9 -12.12 -13.95 1.92
N THR A 10 -13.07 -13.19 2.41
CA THR A 10 -14.43 -13.09 1.82
C THR A 10 -14.66 -11.70 1.27
N ASN A 11 -15.21 -11.60 0.09
CA ASN A 11 -15.65 -10.36 -0.53
C ASN A 11 -17.05 -10.56 -1.10
N GLU A 12 -18.00 -9.66 -0.80
CA GLU A 12 -19.40 -9.73 -1.24
C GLU A 12 -20.03 -11.12 -0.99
N ASN A 13 -19.84 -11.66 0.22
CA ASN A 13 -20.31 -12.97 0.66
C ASN A 13 -19.73 -14.18 -0.10
N LYS A 14 -18.72 -13.98 -0.96
CA LYS A 14 -18.00 -15.03 -1.65
C LYS A 14 -16.60 -15.21 -1.07
N VAL A 15 -16.24 -16.44 -0.73
CA VAL A 15 -14.85 -16.77 -0.34
C VAL A 15 -13.97 -16.67 -1.60
N VAL A 16 -13.01 -15.75 -1.58
CA VAL A 16 -12.08 -15.51 -2.70
C VAL A 16 -10.72 -16.17 -2.48
N LEU A 17 -10.30 -16.31 -1.21
CA LEU A 17 -9.13 -17.09 -0.83
C LEU A 17 -9.48 -17.91 0.42
N SER A 18 -9.04 -19.16 0.48
CA SER A 18 -9.26 -20.08 1.58
C SER A 18 -7.96 -20.65 2.13
N ASN A 19 -7.94 -20.96 3.43
CA ASN A 19 -6.78 -21.52 4.12
C ASN A 19 -5.49 -20.73 3.88
N VAL A 20 -5.58 -19.40 3.97
CA VAL A 20 -4.46 -18.50 3.78
C VAL A 20 -3.52 -18.58 4.98
N ASN A 21 -2.27 -18.93 4.73
CA ASN A 21 -1.16 -18.80 5.67
C ASN A 21 -0.18 -17.80 5.05
N PHE A 22 0.04 -16.67 5.70
CA PHE A 22 0.80 -15.56 5.15
C PHE A 22 1.62 -14.88 6.24
N GLU A 23 2.92 -14.81 6.05
CA GLU A 23 3.83 -14.19 7.00
C GLU A 23 4.74 -13.17 6.31
N VAL A 24 4.78 -11.96 6.87
CA VAL A 24 5.67 -10.89 6.45
C VAL A 24 6.43 -10.37 7.67
N ALA A 25 7.73 -10.52 7.66
CA ALA A 25 8.60 -9.98 8.69
C ALA A 25 8.81 -8.46 8.52
N SER A 26 9.30 -7.80 9.57
CA SER A 26 9.76 -6.41 9.45
C SER A 26 10.96 -6.36 8.51
N GLY A 27 10.96 -5.40 7.59
CA GLY A 27 11.99 -5.26 6.57
C GLY A 27 11.83 -6.18 5.36
N ASP A 28 10.71 -6.89 5.20
CA ASP A 28 10.43 -7.65 3.99
C ASP A 28 9.90 -6.76 2.86
N PHE A 29 10.27 -7.09 1.61
CA PHE A 29 9.59 -6.68 0.40
C PHE A 29 8.86 -7.89 -0.18
N VAL A 30 7.52 -7.83 -0.26
CA VAL A 30 6.67 -8.94 -0.67
C VAL A 30 5.86 -8.56 -1.89
N PHE A 31 5.88 -9.39 -2.92
CA PHE A 31 5.02 -9.30 -4.08
C PHE A 31 3.85 -10.28 -3.95
N LEU A 32 2.63 -9.78 -4.13
CA LEU A 32 1.42 -10.58 -4.32
C LEU A 32 1.10 -10.62 -5.81
N ILE A 33 1.24 -11.81 -6.42
CA ILE A 33 1.00 -11.99 -7.86
C ILE A 33 -0.25 -12.82 -8.12
N GLY A 34 -0.79 -12.74 -9.32
CA GLY A 34 -1.94 -13.51 -9.75
C GLY A 34 -2.80 -12.73 -10.74
N LYS A 35 -3.68 -13.43 -11.44
CA LYS A 35 -4.61 -12.85 -12.41
C LYS A 35 -5.54 -11.83 -11.75
N THR A 36 -6.11 -10.93 -12.53
CA THR A 36 -7.20 -10.05 -12.07
C THR A 36 -8.33 -10.89 -11.51
N GLY A 37 -8.87 -10.50 -10.36
CA GLY A 37 -9.91 -11.26 -9.67
C GLY A 37 -9.42 -12.44 -8.81
N ALA A 38 -8.11 -12.72 -8.74
CA ALA A 38 -7.56 -13.84 -7.94
C ALA A 38 -7.58 -13.61 -6.41
N GLY A 39 -8.07 -12.45 -5.94
CA GLY A 39 -8.19 -12.17 -4.51
C GLY A 39 -7.08 -11.30 -3.91
N LYS A 40 -6.12 -10.81 -4.72
CA LYS A 40 -5.02 -9.94 -4.24
C LYS A 40 -5.53 -8.71 -3.48
N SER A 41 -6.35 -7.90 -4.16
CA SER A 41 -6.91 -6.67 -3.55
C SER A 41 -7.81 -6.97 -2.36
N SER A 42 -8.55 -8.10 -2.35
CA SER A 42 -9.37 -8.51 -1.21
C SER A 42 -8.50 -8.87 0.00
N LEU A 43 -7.37 -9.55 -0.21
CA LEU A 43 -6.40 -9.81 0.84
C LEU A 43 -5.82 -8.49 1.39
N LEU A 44 -5.41 -7.57 0.52
CA LEU A 44 -4.93 -6.26 0.95
C LEU A 44 -5.99 -5.49 1.74
N LYS A 45 -7.25 -5.53 1.32
CA LYS A 45 -8.39 -4.90 2.01
C LYS A 45 -8.58 -5.43 3.43
N VAL A 46 -8.39 -6.73 3.66
CA VAL A 46 -8.39 -7.30 5.02
C VAL A 46 -7.23 -6.74 5.83
N LEU A 47 -6.04 -6.64 5.25
CA LEU A 47 -4.86 -6.14 5.96
C LEU A 47 -5.00 -4.68 6.42
N TYR A 48 -5.64 -3.81 5.64
CA TYR A 48 -5.85 -2.41 6.08
C TYR A 48 -7.24 -2.13 6.65
N GLY A 49 -8.01 -3.19 6.99
CA GLY A 49 -9.28 -3.08 7.70
C GLY A 49 -10.43 -2.49 6.86
N ASP A 50 -10.47 -2.74 5.55
CA ASP A 50 -11.60 -2.42 4.68
C ASP A 50 -12.55 -3.61 4.52
N LEU A 51 -12.04 -4.82 4.71
CA LEU A 51 -12.79 -6.06 4.85
C LEU A 51 -12.45 -6.72 6.18
N SER A 52 -13.46 -7.30 6.84
CA SER A 52 -13.26 -8.04 8.09
C SER A 52 -12.65 -9.42 7.84
N LEU A 53 -11.81 -9.89 8.76
CA LEU A 53 -11.34 -11.27 8.82
C LEU A 53 -12.34 -12.10 9.62
N ASN A 54 -13.20 -12.84 8.92
CA ASN A 54 -14.28 -13.59 9.57
C ASN A 54 -13.90 -15.03 9.98
N ASN A 55 -12.86 -15.60 9.33
CA ASN A 55 -12.38 -16.96 9.61
C ASN A 55 -10.86 -17.00 9.66
N GLY A 56 -10.32 -17.81 10.57
CA GLY A 56 -8.90 -17.87 10.85
C GLY A 56 -8.46 -16.82 11.86
N THR A 57 -7.16 -16.68 12.03
CA THR A 57 -6.55 -15.68 12.90
C THR A 57 -5.54 -14.85 12.12
N GLY A 58 -5.32 -13.62 12.53
CA GLY A 58 -4.33 -12.79 11.89
C GLY A 58 -3.96 -11.55 12.68
N SER A 59 -2.77 -11.04 12.42
CA SER A 59 -2.32 -9.79 13.00
C SER A 59 -1.55 -8.94 11.99
N ILE A 60 -1.64 -7.64 12.15
CA ILE A 60 -0.88 -6.66 11.36
C ILE A 60 -0.46 -5.50 12.25
N VAL A 61 0.81 -5.14 12.25
CA VAL A 61 1.43 -4.04 13.03
C VAL A 61 0.90 -3.94 14.48
N GLY A 62 0.67 -5.12 15.11
CA GLY A 62 0.21 -5.23 16.49
C GLY A 62 -1.31 -5.27 16.70
N TYR A 63 -2.12 -5.24 15.64
CA TYR A 63 -3.58 -5.37 15.72
C TYR A 63 -4.01 -6.79 15.35
N ALA A 64 -4.93 -7.39 16.12
CA ALA A 64 -5.57 -8.67 15.81
C ALA A 64 -6.73 -8.42 14.83
N LEU A 65 -6.63 -9.00 13.62
CA LEU A 65 -7.57 -8.71 12.52
C LEU A 65 -8.95 -9.33 12.75
N GLU A 66 -9.01 -10.51 13.36
CA GLU A 66 -10.28 -11.20 13.69
C GLU A 66 -11.07 -10.53 14.82
N LYS A 67 -10.44 -9.58 15.53
CA LYS A 67 -11.04 -8.83 16.64
C LYS A 67 -11.03 -7.32 16.39
N LEU A 68 -10.67 -6.90 15.18
CA LEU A 68 -10.51 -5.50 14.84
C LEU A 68 -11.86 -4.78 14.86
N GLU A 69 -12.04 -3.86 15.80
CA GLU A 69 -13.24 -3.04 15.90
C GLU A 69 -13.15 -1.79 14.99
N GLU A 70 -14.30 -1.29 14.50
CA GLU A 70 -14.35 -0.10 13.63
C GLU A 70 -13.64 1.12 14.23
N ARG A 71 -13.71 1.29 15.56
CA ARG A 71 -13.03 2.39 16.29
C ARG A 71 -11.50 2.28 16.26
N GLU A 72 -10.93 1.10 16.00
CA GLU A 72 -9.48 0.84 15.94
C GLU A 72 -8.91 1.03 14.53
N ILE A 73 -9.76 0.91 13.49
CA ILE A 73 -9.35 1.04 12.08
C ILE A 73 -8.57 2.33 11.80
N PRO A 74 -8.98 3.52 12.30
CA PRO A 74 -8.19 4.75 12.09
C PRO A 74 -6.78 4.66 12.71
N SER A 75 -6.63 3.99 13.85
CA SER A 75 -5.34 3.80 14.52
C SER A 75 -4.46 2.80 13.80
N LEU A 76 -5.03 1.71 13.30
CA LEU A 76 -4.35 0.76 12.41
C LEU A 76 -3.85 1.49 11.14
N ARG A 77 -4.72 2.22 10.45
CA ARG A 77 -4.38 2.91 9.19
C ARG A 77 -3.33 4.01 9.36
N ARG A 78 -3.15 4.57 10.56
CA ARG A 78 -2.02 5.50 10.85
C ARG A 78 -0.66 4.83 10.79
N LYS A 79 -0.58 3.52 11.10
CA LYS A 79 0.66 2.75 11.03
C LYS A 79 0.94 2.19 9.63
N LEU A 80 -0.02 2.30 8.73
CA LEU A 80 0.05 1.79 7.36
C LEU A 80 0.11 2.94 6.35
N GLY A 81 0.90 2.74 5.30
CA GLY A 81 0.80 3.54 4.08
C GLY A 81 0.03 2.75 3.03
N VAL A 82 -1.07 3.28 2.51
CA VAL A 82 -1.82 2.60 1.45
C VAL A 82 -1.68 3.37 0.14
N VAL A 83 -1.28 2.67 -0.92
CA VAL A 83 -1.09 3.21 -2.27
C VAL A 83 -1.98 2.43 -3.24
N PHE A 84 -2.81 3.14 -3.99
CA PHE A 84 -3.80 2.58 -4.92
C PHE A 84 -3.37 2.78 -6.37
N GLN A 85 -3.88 1.93 -7.27
CA GLN A 85 -3.64 2.00 -8.71
C GLN A 85 -4.17 3.30 -9.34
N ASP A 86 -5.31 3.81 -8.88
CA ASP A 86 -6.00 4.99 -9.39
C ASP A 86 -5.71 6.26 -8.56
N PHE A 87 -4.54 6.30 -7.91
CA PHE A 87 -4.00 7.39 -7.10
C PHE A 87 -4.90 7.82 -5.93
N LYS A 88 -6.23 7.82 -6.10
CA LYS A 88 -7.21 8.28 -5.08
C LYS A 88 -6.91 9.67 -4.53
N LEU A 89 -6.41 10.57 -5.38
CA LEU A 89 -6.29 11.98 -5.04
C LEU A 89 -7.63 12.68 -5.17
N LEU A 90 -7.90 13.63 -4.28
CA LEU A 90 -9.11 14.44 -4.33
C LEU A 90 -8.97 15.47 -5.45
N PRO A 91 -9.81 15.43 -6.50
CA PRO A 91 -9.64 16.25 -7.70
C PRO A 91 -9.94 17.74 -7.46
N ASP A 92 -10.73 18.05 -6.43
CA ASP A 92 -11.14 19.39 -5.99
C ASP A 92 -10.16 20.02 -4.98
N ARG A 93 -9.02 19.38 -4.72
CA ARG A 93 -8.01 19.78 -3.75
C ARG A 93 -6.64 19.89 -4.41
N THR A 94 -5.86 20.89 -3.99
CA THR A 94 -4.48 21.03 -4.43
C THR A 94 -3.61 19.89 -3.90
N VAL A 95 -2.38 19.77 -4.41
CA VAL A 95 -1.36 18.83 -3.89
C VAL A 95 -1.19 19.00 -2.39
N PHE A 96 -1.00 20.26 -1.94
CA PHE A 96 -0.84 20.55 -0.52
C PHE A 96 -2.06 20.08 0.30
N GLU A 97 -3.25 20.39 -0.17
CA GLU A 97 -4.49 20.05 0.55
C GLU A 97 -4.75 18.55 0.61
N ASN A 98 -4.44 17.81 -0.46
CA ASN A 98 -4.49 16.35 -0.47
C ASN A 98 -3.61 15.73 0.63
N LEU A 99 -2.43 16.26 0.84
CA LEU A 99 -1.48 15.77 1.86
C LEU A 99 -1.84 16.31 3.25
N ALA A 100 -2.10 17.60 3.39
CA ALA A 100 -2.42 18.25 4.66
C ALA A 100 -3.71 17.71 5.28
N LEU A 101 -4.70 17.31 4.47
CA LEU A 101 -5.94 16.73 4.94
C LEU A 101 -5.69 15.46 5.77
N VAL A 102 -4.81 14.57 5.30
CA VAL A 102 -4.46 13.33 6.02
C VAL A 102 -3.84 13.65 7.38
N LEU A 103 -2.90 14.59 7.45
CA LEU A 103 -2.28 14.99 8.70
C LEU A 103 -3.30 15.59 9.69
N ARG A 104 -4.20 16.45 9.20
CA ARG A 104 -5.28 17.01 10.03
C ARG A 104 -6.22 15.92 10.54
N ALA A 105 -6.63 15.00 9.68
CA ALA A 105 -7.50 13.87 10.04
C ALA A 105 -6.83 12.93 11.06
N THR A 106 -5.50 12.87 11.08
CA THR A 106 -4.73 12.08 12.05
C THR A 106 -4.30 12.86 13.29
N GLY A 107 -4.85 14.09 13.50
CA GLY A 107 -4.72 14.84 14.74
C GLY A 107 -3.64 15.93 14.76
N TRP A 108 -2.97 16.18 13.63
CA TRP A 108 -2.00 17.28 13.55
C TRP A 108 -2.73 18.63 13.53
N LYS A 109 -2.32 19.55 14.41
CA LYS A 109 -2.96 20.89 14.57
C LYS A 109 -2.04 22.02 14.16
N ASP A 110 -0.73 21.84 14.28
CA ASP A 110 0.27 22.85 14.00
C ASP A 110 0.48 23.01 12.49
N LYS A 111 0.13 24.18 11.95
CA LYS A 111 0.22 24.50 10.53
C LYS A 111 1.67 24.45 10.00
N VAL A 112 2.64 24.86 10.83
CA VAL A 112 4.07 24.86 10.45
C VAL A 112 4.59 23.43 10.35
N LYS A 113 4.28 22.60 11.34
CA LYS A 113 4.65 21.17 11.32
C LYS A 113 4.01 20.44 10.16
N ILE A 114 2.73 20.72 9.86
CA ILE A 114 2.04 20.14 8.68
C ILE A 114 2.79 20.53 7.40
N LYS A 115 3.09 21.83 7.20
CA LYS A 115 3.80 22.28 6.01
C LYS A 115 5.18 21.64 5.87
N ASN A 116 5.92 21.56 6.96
CA ASN A 116 7.25 20.94 6.97
C ASN A 116 7.17 19.46 6.62
N ARG A 117 6.21 18.71 7.19
CA ARG A 117 6.03 17.29 6.88
C ARG A 117 5.59 17.04 5.44
N VAL A 118 4.71 17.88 4.91
CA VAL A 118 4.32 17.83 3.48
C VAL A 118 5.55 18.01 2.59
N ASN A 119 6.37 19.04 2.84
CA ASN A 119 7.58 19.26 2.05
C ASN A 119 8.57 18.10 2.16
N GLU A 120 8.77 17.56 3.37
CA GLU A 120 9.65 16.42 3.61
C GLU A 120 9.24 15.19 2.78
N VAL A 121 7.97 14.78 2.83
CA VAL A 121 7.53 13.61 2.07
C VAL A 121 7.57 13.83 0.55
N LEU A 122 7.34 15.05 0.07
CA LEU A 122 7.49 15.39 -1.35
C LEU A 122 8.95 15.30 -1.81
N GLN A 123 9.89 15.72 -0.98
CA GLN A 123 11.32 15.51 -1.25
C GLN A 123 11.67 14.03 -1.31
N MET A 124 11.15 13.22 -0.37
CA MET A 124 11.39 11.75 -0.35
C MET A 124 10.94 11.07 -1.64
N VAL A 125 9.91 11.59 -2.31
CA VAL A 125 9.39 11.01 -3.56
C VAL A 125 9.85 11.75 -4.82
N ASN A 126 10.81 12.68 -4.69
CA ASN A 126 11.36 13.47 -5.79
C ASN A 126 10.29 14.25 -6.58
N VAL A 127 9.35 14.86 -5.88
CA VAL A 127 8.35 15.76 -6.48
C VAL A 127 8.76 17.21 -6.21
N ALA A 128 9.04 17.95 -7.29
CA ALA A 128 9.30 19.38 -7.25
C ALA A 128 8.09 20.23 -7.71
N SER A 129 6.91 19.60 -7.79
CA SER A 129 5.69 20.24 -8.29
C SER A 129 5.24 21.39 -7.39
N ASP A 130 4.60 22.38 -8.01
CA ASP A 130 3.92 23.45 -7.28
C ASP A 130 2.81 22.84 -6.39
N LEU A 131 2.89 23.12 -5.10
CA LEU A 131 1.93 22.65 -4.08
C LEU A 131 0.50 23.14 -4.33
N ASN A 132 0.33 24.18 -5.16
CA ASN A 132 -0.97 24.74 -5.50
C ASN A 132 -1.62 24.09 -6.72
N LYS A 133 -0.91 23.21 -7.46
CA LYS A 133 -1.49 22.46 -8.56
C LYS A 133 -2.57 21.49 -8.10
N PHE A 134 -3.55 21.29 -8.95
CA PHE A 134 -4.57 20.26 -8.79
C PHE A 134 -4.13 18.94 -9.45
N PRO A 135 -4.70 17.79 -9.07
CA PRO A 135 -4.32 16.50 -9.65
C PRO A 135 -4.42 16.43 -11.17
N PHE A 136 -5.43 17.08 -11.78
CA PHE A 136 -5.61 17.09 -13.24
C PHE A 136 -4.54 17.90 -14.01
N GLU A 137 -3.72 18.69 -13.32
CA GLU A 137 -2.59 19.44 -13.90
C GLU A 137 -1.28 18.65 -13.85
N LEU A 138 -1.31 17.41 -13.38
CA LEU A 138 -0.15 16.57 -13.14
C LEU A 138 -0.14 15.36 -14.07
N SER A 139 1.04 14.92 -14.47
CA SER A 139 1.24 13.63 -15.14
C SER A 139 0.83 12.46 -14.22
N GLY A 140 0.56 11.29 -14.81
CA GLY A 140 0.26 10.09 -14.05
C GLY A 140 1.37 9.71 -13.06
N GLY A 141 2.62 9.84 -13.49
CA GLY A 141 3.79 9.60 -12.63
C GLY A 141 3.88 10.55 -11.44
N GLU A 142 3.61 11.86 -11.65
CA GLU A 142 3.57 12.84 -10.56
C GLU A 142 2.41 12.53 -9.60
N GLN A 143 1.22 12.21 -10.11
CA GLN A 143 0.08 11.82 -9.28
C GLN A 143 0.41 10.59 -8.41
N GLN A 144 1.08 9.57 -8.99
CA GLN A 144 1.49 8.40 -8.24
C GLN A 144 2.54 8.73 -7.18
N ARG A 145 3.53 9.56 -7.48
CA ARG A 145 4.51 10.02 -6.49
C ARG A 145 3.82 10.76 -5.33
N ILE A 146 2.81 11.59 -5.61
CA ILE A 146 2.03 12.28 -4.57
C ILE A 146 1.19 11.27 -3.76
N ALA A 147 0.61 10.24 -4.39
CA ALA A 147 -0.10 9.19 -3.68
C ALA A 147 0.85 8.40 -2.75
N ILE A 148 2.10 8.14 -3.20
CA ILE A 148 3.14 7.55 -2.34
C ILE A 148 3.53 8.52 -1.22
N ALA A 149 3.75 9.83 -1.50
CA ALA A 149 4.03 10.83 -0.47
C ALA A 149 2.93 10.87 0.60
N ARG A 150 1.66 10.79 0.18
CA ARG A 150 0.52 10.71 1.08
C ARG A 150 0.60 9.50 2.01
N SER A 151 1.04 8.36 1.50
CA SER A 151 1.19 7.14 2.30
C SER A 151 2.28 7.25 3.37
N LEU A 152 3.28 8.13 3.18
CA LEU A 152 4.43 8.32 4.07
C LEU A 152 4.17 9.32 5.22
N LEU A 153 3.07 10.07 5.18
CA LEU A 153 2.82 11.21 6.09
C LEU A 153 2.91 10.86 7.57
N ASN A 154 2.37 9.72 7.98
CA ASN A 154 2.32 9.27 9.37
C ASN A 154 3.47 8.33 9.76
N HIS A 155 4.58 8.31 9.04
CA HIS A 155 5.71 7.41 9.29
C HIS A 155 5.28 5.94 9.37
N PRO A 156 4.72 5.36 8.29
CA PRO A 156 4.18 4.01 8.33
C PRO A 156 5.27 2.97 8.60
N GLU A 157 4.90 1.91 9.32
CA GLU A 157 5.74 0.73 9.52
C GLU A 157 5.72 -0.19 8.28
N LEU A 158 4.61 -0.14 7.52
CA LEU A 158 4.35 -0.98 6.35
C LEU A 158 3.62 -0.19 5.27
N ILE A 159 4.08 -0.30 4.02
CA ILE A 159 3.35 0.17 2.85
C ILE A 159 2.63 -1.02 2.20
N ILE A 160 1.33 -0.85 1.94
CA ILE A 160 0.50 -1.76 1.17
C ILE A 160 0.17 -1.07 -0.16
N ALA A 161 0.67 -1.60 -1.27
CA ALA A 161 0.47 -1.05 -2.61
C ALA A 161 -0.35 -2.01 -3.47
N ASP A 162 -1.47 -1.55 -4.01
CA ASP A 162 -2.34 -2.31 -4.90
C ASP A 162 -2.15 -1.83 -6.33
N GLU A 163 -1.41 -2.59 -7.14
CA GLU A 163 -1.06 -2.31 -8.53
C GLU A 163 -0.55 -0.88 -8.79
N PRO A 164 0.48 -0.40 -8.05
CA PRO A 164 0.88 1.01 -8.06
C PRO A 164 1.44 1.51 -9.39
N THR A 165 1.73 0.63 -10.33
CA THR A 165 2.24 0.96 -11.67
C THR A 165 1.26 0.65 -12.79
N GLY A 166 0.06 0.15 -12.47
CA GLY A 166 -0.88 -0.37 -13.46
C GLY A 166 -1.43 0.65 -14.46
N ASN A 167 -1.38 1.94 -14.15
CA ASN A 167 -1.86 3.03 -15.01
C ASN A 167 -0.71 3.90 -15.58
N LEU A 168 0.53 3.41 -15.53
CA LEU A 168 1.72 4.14 -15.93
C LEU A 168 2.39 3.49 -17.14
N ASP A 169 3.11 4.29 -17.92
CA ASP A 169 3.99 3.78 -18.96
C ASP A 169 5.18 2.99 -18.37
N PRO A 170 5.88 2.16 -19.16
CA PRO A 170 6.95 1.29 -18.65
C PRO A 170 8.13 2.05 -18.01
N GLU A 171 8.50 3.23 -18.52
CA GLU A 171 9.61 4.03 -18.02
C GLU A 171 9.25 4.61 -16.64
N THR A 172 8.11 5.29 -16.56
CA THR A 172 7.55 5.80 -15.29
C THR A 172 7.33 4.69 -14.28
N SER A 173 6.85 3.52 -14.71
CA SER A 173 6.68 2.35 -13.84
C SER A 173 7.99 1.90 -13.22
N GLN A 174 9.08 1.89 -13.99
CA GLN A 174 10.41 1.55 -13.47
C GLN A 174 10.89 2.58 -12.45
N GLU A 175 10.67 3.86 -12.67
CA GLU A 175 11.02 4.91 -11.71
C GLU A 175 10.25 4.77 -10.39
N ILE A 176 8.95 4.48 -10.45
CA ILE A 176 8.12 4.25 -9.26
C ILE A 176 8.62 3.00 -8.49
N MET A 177 9.01 1.94 -9.18
CA MET A 177 9.60 0.76 -8.53
C MET A 177 10.95 1.06 -7.87
N LEU A 178 11.79 1.88 -8.50
CA LEU A 178 13.04 2.35 -7.87
C LEU A 178 12.75 3.16 -6.61
N LEU A 179 11.74 4.02 -6.63
CA LEU A 179 11.31 4.77 -5.44
C LEU A 179 10.88 3.81 -4.30
N PHE A 180 10.06 2.80 -4.58
CA PHE A 180 9.70 1.79 -3.57
C PHE A 180 10.93 1.05 -3.02
N LYS A 181 11.89 0.72 -3.88
CA LYS A 181 13.17 0.10 -3.46
C LYS A 181 13.97 1.00 -2.52
N GLU A 182 13.99 2.30 -2.77
CA GLU A 182 14.66 3.29 -1.91
C GLU A 182 13.96 3.40 -0.55
N LEU A 183 12.62 3.49 -0.53
CA LEU A 183 11.83 3.49 0.69
C LEU A 183 12.05 2.21 1.52
N HIS A 184 12.11 1.06 0.84
CA HIS A 184 12.41 -0.22 1.48
C HIS A 184 13.82 -0.25 2.09
N LYS A 185 14.85 0.22 1.38
CA LYS A 185 16.20 0.38 1.93
C LYS A 185 16.24 1.31 3.16
N GLY A 186 15.33 2.29 3.20
CA GLY A 186 15.11 3.16 4.36
C GLY A 186 14.45 2.46 5.56
N GLY A 187 14.14 1.16 5.47
CA GLY A 187 13.61 0.33 6.56
C GLY A 187 12.10 0.13 6.54
N ILE A 188 11.38 0.65 5.54
CA ILE A 188 9.92 0.45 5.42
C ILE A 188 9.66 -0.92 4.80
N SER A 189 8.79 -1.72 5.44
CA SER A 189 8.31 -2.98 4.87
C SER A 189 7.28 -2.71 3.76
N ILE A 190 7.25 -3.56 2.74
CA ILE A 190 6.36 -3.34 1.58
C ILE A 190 5.64 -4.64 1.21
N ILE A 191 4.32 -4.55 1.04
CA ILE A 191 3.50 -5.57 0.37
C ILE A 191 2.94 -4.93 -0.89
N MET A 192 3.24 -5.48 -2.05
CA MET A 192 2.83 -4.95 -3.34
C MET A 192 2.08 -5.99 -4.16
N ALA A 193 0.80 -5.75 -4.45
CA ALA A 193 0.08 -6.51 -5.44
C ALA A 193 0.45 -6.02 -6.84
N THR A 194 0.78 -6.93 -7.74
CA THR A 194 1.07 -6.61 -9.14
C THR A 194 0.82 -7.83 -10.05
N HIS A 195 0.56 -7.56 -11.30
CA HIS A 195 0.53 -8.57 -12.36
C HIS A 195 1.69 -8.39 -13.36
N ASP A 196 2.60 -7.44 -13.12
CA ASP A 196 3.78 -7.23 -13.97
C ASP A 196 4.95 -8.12 -13.54
N TYR A 197 5.03 -9.29 -14.19
CA TYR A 197 6.10 -10.26 -13.93
C TYR A 197 7.49 -9.74 -14.31
N ASN A 198 7.60 -8.85 -15.31
CA ASN A 198 8.89 -8.31 -15.73
C ASN A 198 9.49 -7.39 -14.65
N MET A 199 8.63 -6.66 -13.94
CA MET A 199 9.06 -5.85 -12.81
C MET A 199 9.56 -6.72 -11.64
N ILE A 200 8.85 -7.80 -11.33
CA ILE A 200 9.23 -8.70 -10.22
C ILE A 200 10.61 -9.30 -10.46
N LEU A 201 10.94 -9.67 -11.69
CA LEU A 201 12.25 -10.23 -12.03
C LEU A 201 13.40 -9.23 -11.81
N LYS A 202 13.13 -7.93 -11.91
CA LYS A 202 14.15 -6.86 -11.72
C LYS A 202 14.33 -6.45 -10.26
N PHE A 203 13.35 -6.75 -9.39
CA PHE A 203 13.36 -6.31 -7.99
C PHE A 203 13.28 -7.52 -7.06
N PRO A 204 14.31 -7.76 -6.20
CA PRO A 204 14.29 -8.89 -5.29
C PRO A 204 13.22 -8.71 -4.21
N GLY A 205 12.50 -9.79 -3.90
CA GLY A 205 11.48 -9.83 -2.86
C GLY A 205 10.92 -11.24 -2.71
N LYS A 206 10.17 -11.48 -1.63
CA LYS A 206 9.37 -12.70 -1.48
C LYS A 206 8.18 -12.64 -2.42
N ILE A 207 7.80 -13.75 -3.00
CA ILE A 207 6.70 -13.80 -3.96
C ILE A 207 5.62 -14.73 -3.44
N PHE A 208 4.40 -14.24 -3.33
CA PHE A 208 3.21 -15.03 -3.02
C PHE A 208 2.25 -14.98 -4.20
N GLN A 209 1.80 -16.14 -4.66
CA GLN A 209 0.86 -16.27 -5.77
C GLN A 209 -0.55 -16.53 -5.27
N CYS A 210 -1.49 -15.69 -5.68
CA CYS A 210 -2.93 -15.93 -5.57
C CYS A 210 -3.39 -16.70 -6.80
N SER A 211 -3.83 -17.94 -6.64
CA SER A 211 -4.34 -18.78 -7.72
C SER A 211 -5.35 -19.78 -7.16
N GLU A 212 -6.46 -20.01 -7.90
CA GLU A 212 -7.46 -21.03 -7.58
C GLU A 212 -7.98 -20.97 -6.12
N GLY A 213 -8.17 -19.74 -5.62
CA GLY A 213 -8.65 -19.51 -4.26
C GLY A 213 -7.63 -19.82 -3.16
N ARG A 214 -6.36 -19.93 -3.49
CA ARG A 214 -5.24 -20.19 -2.55
C ARG A 214 -4.16 -19.14 -2.64
N LEU A 215 -3.40 -18.99 -1.56
CA LEU A 215 -2.18 -18.20 -1.50
C LEU A 215 -1.00 -19.15 -1.26
N GLN A 216 0.03 -19.08 -2.09
CA GLN A 216 1.22 -19.92 -1.99
C GLN A 216 2.48 -19.08 -2.18
N GLU A 217 3.50 -19.31 -1.36
CA GLU A 217 4.82 -18.74 -1.59
C GLU A 217 5.47 -19.43 -2.79
N VAL A 218 6.05 -18.62 -3.69
CA VAL A 218 6.70 -19.09 -4.92
C VAL A 218 8.17 -18.70 -4.86
N ILE A 219 9.04 -19.70 -5.01
CA ILE A 219 10.46 -19.45 -5.13
C ILE A 219 10.77 -19.17 -6.60
N ALA A 220 11.24 -17.96 -6.91
CA ALA A 220 11.73 -17.66 -8.25
C ALA A 220 12.91 -18.61 -8.58
N LYS A 221 12.70 -19.55 -9.51
CA LYS A 221 13.83 -20.30 -10.06
C LYS A 221 14.72 -19.31 -10.83
N LYS A 222 15.97 -19.21 -10.42
CA LYS A 222 17.02 -18.48 -11.12
C LYS A 222 17.28 -19.07 -12.50
#